data_48f4b94282cc5577f6f40e6d9fe75279
#
_entry.id   48f4b94282cc5577f6f40e6d9fe75279
#
_cell.length_a   1.000
_cell.length_b   1.000
_cell.length_c   1.000
_cell.angle_alpha   90.00
_cell.angle_beta   90.00
_cell.angle_gamma   90.00
#
_symmetry.space_group_name_H-M   'P 1'
#
loop_
_entity.id
_entity.type
_entity.pdbx_description
1 polymer ?
#
loop_
_entity_poly.entity_id
_entity_poly.type
_entity_poly.pdbx_seq_one_letter_code
_entity_poly.pdbx_strand_id
1 'polypeptide(L)'
;TELRSRLKIVGAEHLEERFKAGQDCAGLLGHYCNWEWLSCIGIAFPEGRKIGLVYKPLRSKGFDNLFRRIRSSQPSSLVVPKNDILRELVKLRREGVRSLFGYIADQGPRDANTHLWLPFLNHDTGVFTGSERIMRKMNNAIYYVEMSRPQRGYYTATFHLITHEPNSLPENELTRRFFALLEKTIRRQPEYYLWTHNRWKRTHEEFNRLYRTENGKIIPINS
;
A
#
# COMPACT_ATOMS: atom_id res chain seq x y z
N THR A 1 17.30 7.73 -19.38
CA THR A 1 17.81 6.44 -18.86
C THR A 1 16.87 5.31 -19.28
N GLU A 2 17.38 4.11 -19.44
CA GLU A 2 16.62 2.91 -19.85
C GLU A 2 15.39 2.66 -18.95
N LEU A 3 15.47 2.93 -17.64
CA LEU A 3 14.35 2.83 -16.75
C LEU A 3 13.18 3.75 -17.15
N ARG A 4 13.45 4.99 -17.54
CA ARG A 4 12.41 5.94 -17.98
C ARG A 4 11.70 5.49 -19.26
N SER A 5 12.40 4.79 -20.16
CA SER A 5 11.77 4.26 -21.37
C SER A 5 10.92 3.01 -21.09
N ARG A 6 11.19 2.30 -19.99
CA ARG A 6 10.51 1.03 -19.62
C ARG A 6 9.40 1.18 -18.59
N LEU A 7 9.38 2.28 -17.81
CA LEU A 7 8.36 2.54 -16.80
C LEU A 7 7.62 3.83 -17.13
N LYS A 8 6.41 3.69 -17.67
CA LYS A 8 5.47 4.80 -17.86
C LYS A 8 4.70 5.04 -16.56
N ILE A 9 4.56 6.31 -16.19
CA ILE A 9 3.76 6.72 -15.02
C ILE A 9 2.61 7.58 -15.52
N VAL A 10 1.39 7.24 -15.10
CA VAL A 10 0.14 7.91 -15.48
C VAL A 10 -0.53 8.43 -14.23
N GLY A 11 -0.97 9.67 -14.24
CA GLY A 11 -1.63 10.33 -13.11
C GLY A 11 -0.67 10.99 -12.12
N ALA A 12 0.64 11.09 -12.42
CA ALA A 12 1.61 11.78 -11.56
C ALA A 12 1.30 13.28 -11.42
N GLU A 13 0.70 13.89 -12.43
CA GLU A 13 0.23 15.27 -12.42
C GLU A 13 -0.77 15.57 -11.31
N HIS A 14 -1.68 14.64 -11.03
CA HIS A 14 -2.65 14.78 -9.94
C HIS A 14 -1.98 14.77 -8.55
N LEU A 15 -0.89 14.01 -8.38
CA LEU A 15 -0.13 14.03 -7.14
C LEU A 15 0.59 15.38 -6.95
N GLU A 16 1.17 15.92 -8.02
CA GLU A 16 1.82 17.24 -7.96
C GLU A 16 0.84 18.37 -7.62
N GLU A 17 -0.39 18.32 -8.10
CA GLU A 17 -1.46 19.24 -7.68
C GLU A 17 -1.71 19.17 -6.17
N ARG A 18 -1.76 17.96 -5.60
CA ARG A 18 -1.93 17.77 -4.14
C ARG A 18 -0.72 18.28 -3.37
N PHE A 19 0.49 18.02 -3.83
CA PHE A 19 1.70 18.54 -3.20
C PHE A 19 1.74 20.07 -3.19
N LYS A 20 1.36 20.71 -4.30
CA LYS A 20 1.22 22.18 -4.39
C LYS A 20 0.15 22.70 -3.44
N ALA A 21 -0.94 21.98 -3.24
CA ALA A 21 -1.98 22.28 -2.28
C ALA A 21 -1.60 21.99 -0.82
N GLY A 22 -0.36 21.58 -0.55
CA GLY A 22 0.14 21.29 0.80
C GLY A 22 -0.28 19.93 1.35
N GLN A 23 -0.83 19.03 0.52
CA GLN A 23 -1.29 17.71 0.93
C GLN A 23 -0.30 16.62 0.52
N ASP A 24 0.06 15.72 1.45
CA ASP A 24 0.82 14.52 1.17
C ASP A 24 -0.05 13.45 0.52
N CYS A 25 0.58 12.53 -0.22
CA CYS A 25 -0.11 11.46 -0.94
C CYS A 25 0.20 10.09 -0.35
N ALA A 26 -0.73 9.15 -0.51
CA ALA A 26 -0.54 7.74 -0.20
C ALA A 26 -1.03 6.86 -1.34
N GLY A 27 -0.25 5.83 -1.67
CA GLY A 27 -0.59 4.83 -2.68
C GLY A 27 -0.90 3.49 -2.03
N LEU A 28 -2.10 2.96 -2.24
CA LEU A 28 -2.45 1.58 -1.92
C LEU A 28 -2.18 0.70 -3.12
N LEU A 29 -1.48 -0.40 -2.93
CA LEU A 29 -1.13 -1.33 -4.01
C LEU A 29 -1.19 -2.79 -3.54
N GLY A 30 -1.33 -3.71 -4.48
CA GLY A 30 -1.26 -5.15 -4.26
C GLY A 30 0.06 -5.75 -4.76
N HIS A 31 0.33 -7.00 -4.37
CA HIS A 31 1.39 -7.81 -4.97
C HIS A 31 0.96 -8.26 -6.39
N TYR A 32 0.90 -7.31 -7.29
CA TYR A 32 0.39 -7.50 -8.64
C TYR A 32 1.40 -7.03 -9.69
N CYS A 33 1.59 -7.80 -10.72
CA CYS A 33 2.54 -7.54 -11.80
C CYS A 33 3.97 -7.32 -11.25
N ASN A 34 4.70 -6.35 -11.74
CA ASN A 34 6.05 -6.02 -11.24
C ASN A 34 6.00 -4.85 -10.24
N TRP A 35 5.32 -5.03 -9.12
CA TRP A 35 5.16 -4.01 -8.07
C TRP A 35 6.49 -3.48 -7.50
N GLU A 36 7.58 -4.26 -7.56
CA GLU A 36 8.89 -3.82 -7.06
C GLU A 36 9.42 -2.60 -7.84
N TRP A 37 9.03 -2.43 -9.11
CA TRP A 37 9.40 -1.26 -9.89
C TRP A 37 8.74 0.03 -9.42
N LEU A 38 7.73 -0.05 -8.56
CA LEU A 38 7.16 1.13 -7.90
C LEU A 38 8.17 1.82 -6.96
N SER A 39 9.25 1.13 -6.55
CA SER A 39 10.37 1.76 -5.85
C SER A 39 11.11 2.81 -6.71
N CYS A 40 10.94 2.75 -8.02
CA CYS A 40 11.60 3.63 -8.98
C CYS A 40 10.72 4.80 -9.45
N ILE A 41 9.47 4.92 -9.01
CA ILE A 41 8.56 5.98 -9.48
C ILE A 41 9.03 7.39 -9.13
N GLY A 42 9.97 7.53 -8.19
CA GLY A 42 10.62 8.80 -7.87
C GLY A 42 11.23 9.54 -9.06
N ILE A 43 11.55 8.82 -10.16
CA ILE A 43 12.06 9.41 -11.40
C ILE A 43 11.05 10.37 -12.09
N ALA A 44 9.76 10.25 -11.80
CA ALA A 44 8.70 11.09 -12.38
C ALA A 44 8.44 12.37 -11.58
N PHE A 45 9.02 12.50 -10.40
CA PHE A 45 8.75 13.65 -9.53
C PHE A 45 9.93 14.62 -9.50
N PRO A 46 9.68 15.93 -9.33
CA PRO A 46 10.72 16.93 -9.11
C PRO A 46 11.57 16.63 -7.88
N GLU A 47 12.78 17.18 -7.86
CA GLU A 47 13.61 17.17 -6.67
C GLU A 47 12.90 17.79 -5.45
N GLY A 48 13.26 17.35 -4.24
CA GLY A 48 12.65 17.83 -3.00
C GLY A 48 11.41 17.04 -2.56
N ARG A 49 10.89 16.10 -3.39
CA ARG A 49 9.83 15.16 -2.96
C ARG A 49 10.45 13.90 -2.37
N LYS A 50 9.77 13.29 -1.40
CA LYS A 50 10.15 11.96 -0.88
C LYS A 50 9.13 10.90 -1.30
N ILE A 51 9.65 9.85 -1.92
CA ILE A 51 8.86 8.71 -2.37
C ILE A 51 9.22 7.52 -1.49
N GLY A 52 8.28 7.09 -0.67
CA GLY A 52 8.53 6.08 0.34
C GLY A 52 7.81 4.77 0.10
N LEU A 53 8.41 3.69 0.58
CA LEU A 53 7.79 2.37 0.67
C LEU A 53 7.75 1.93 2.13
N VAL A 54 6.56 1.53 2.56
CA VAL A 54 6.39 0.92 3.88
C VAL A 54 6.67 -0.56 3.78
N TYR A 55 7.58 -1.08 4.61
CA TYR A 55 7.96 -2.48 4.56
C TYR A 55 8.02 -3.12 5.95
N LYS A 56 7.99 -4.45 5.95
CA LYS A 56 8.26 -5.25 7.13
C LYS A 56 9.70 -5.75 7.06
N PRO A 57 10.58 -5.44 8.06
CA PRO A 57 11.93 -5.94 8.09
C PRO A 57 12.00 -7.47 7.99
N LEU A 58 12.94 -7.96 7.21
CA LEU A 58 13.15 -9.39 7.00
C LEU A 58 13.96 -10.00 8.15
N ARG A 59 13.76 -11.30 8.41
CA ARG A 59 14.53 -12.03 9.43
C ARG A 59 16.02 -12.14 9.07
N SER A 60 16.31 -12.37 7.80
CA SER A 60 17.69 -12.43 7.28
C SER A 60 18.22 -11.01 7.09
N LYS A 61 19.21 -10.61 7.88
CA LYS A 61 19.87 -9.31 7.79
C LYS A 61 20.49 -9.04 6.41
N GLY A 62 21.06 -10.07 5.78
CA GLY A 62 21.66 -9.96 4.44
C GLY A 62 20.63 -9.61 3.39
N PHE A 63 19.51 -10.33 3.35
CA PHE A 63 18.39 -10.02 2.43
C PHE A 63 17.72 -8.69 2.77
N ASP A 64 17.55 -8.35 4.05
CA ASP A 64 16.99 -7.06 4.44
C ASP A 64 17.83 -5.90 3.90
N ASN A 65 19.15 -5.96 4.07
CA ASN A 65 20.08 -4.95 3.56
C ASN A 65 20.06 -4.87 2.04
N LEU A 66 20.03 -6.02 1.35
CA LEU A 66 19.95 -6.07 -0.11
C LEU A 66 18.67 -5.39 -0.63
N PHE A 67 17.50 -5.76 -0.11
CA PHE A 67 16.24 -5.16 -0.55
C PHE A 67 16.13 -3.69 -0.20
N ARG A 68 16.62 -3.27 0.97
CA ARG A 68 16.68 -1.85 1.32
C ARG A 68 17.54 -1.08 0.32
N ARG A 69 18.74 -1.58 -0.02
CA ARG A 69 19.63 -0.95 -1.01
C ARG A 69 18.98 -0.84 -2.39
N ILE A 70 18.30 -1.89 -2.86
CA ILE A 70 17.58 -1.87 -4.14
C ILE A 70 16.47 -0.83 -4.11
N ARG A 71 15.62 -0.84 -3.09
CA ARG A 71 14.45 0.04 -2.96
C ARG A 71 14.80 1.49 -2.65
N SER A 72 15.98 1.78 -2.13
CA SER A 72 16.50 3.13 -1.87
C SER A 72 17.51 3.60 -2.91
N SER A 73 17.51 3.01 -4.10
CA SER A 73 18.48 3.33 -5.16
C SER A 73 18.30 4.71 -5.80
N GLN A 74 17.13 5.35 -5.61
CA GLN A 74 16.87 6.70 -6.11
C GLN A 74 17.06 7.73 -4.98
N PRO A 75 17.60 8.93 -5.24
CA PRO A 75 17.85 9.97 -4.22
C PRO A 75 16.59 10.39 -3.43
N SER A 76 15.42 10.34 -4.08
CA SER A 76 14.12 10.64 -3.47
C SER A 76 13.52 9.49 -2.69
N SER A 77 14.07 8.26 -2.81
CA SER A 77 13.46 7.05 -2.25
C SER A 77 13.75 6.89 -0.76
N LEU A 78 12.71 6.54 -0.01
CA LEU A 78 12.76 6.16 1.40
C LEU A 78 12.19 4.75 1.58
N VAL A 79 12.84 3.95 2.45
CA VAL A 79 12.34 2.62 2.84
C VAL A 79 12.14 2.62 4.35
N VAL A 80 10.87 2.64 4.78
CA VAL A 80 10.51 2.88 6.16
C VAL A 80 9.86 1.64 6.78
N PRO A 81 10.38 1.14 7.93
CA PRO A 81 9.72 0.07 8.66
C PRO A 81 8.29 0.45 9.05
N LYS A 82 7.36 -0.50 8.95
CA LYS A 82 5.94 -0.25 9.22
C LYS A 82 5.64 0.37 10.60
N ASN A 83 6.48 0.09 11.60
CA ASN A 83 6.29 0.62 12.95
C ASN A 83 6.77 2.07 13.09
N ASP A 84 7.59 2.55 12.17
CA ASP A 84 8.20 3.88 12.17
C ASP A 84 7.51 4.88 11.23
N ILE A 85 6.60 4.39 10.40
CA ILE A 85 6.01 5.18 9.31
C ILE A 85 5.33 6.47 9.80
N LEU A 86 4.56 6.42 10.87
CA LEU A 86 3.87 7.61 11.38
C LEU A 86 4.87 8.68 11.86
N ARG A 87 5.95 8.24 12.54
CA ARG A 87 7.02 9.14 12.99
C ARG A 87 7.72 9.82 11.81
N GLU A 88 8.02 9.05 10.76
CA GLU A 88 8.68 9.58 9.57
C GLU A 88 7.78 10.57 8.81
N LEU A 89 6.50 10.27 8.64
CA LEU A 89 5.54 11.17 7.99
C LEU A 89 5.40 12.50 8.75
N VAL A 90 5.33 12.45 10.09
CA VAL A 90 5.27 13.66 10.93
C VAL A 90 6.56 14.48 10.80
N LYS A 91 7.72 13.81 10.77
CA LYS A 91 9.04 14.46 10.58
C LYS A 91 9.09 15.20 9.25
N LEU A 92 8.81 14.51 8.13
CA LEU A 92 8.82 15.11 6.78
C LEU A 92 7.88 16.30 6.69
N ARG A 93 6.68 16.20 7.28
CA ARG A 93 5.73 17.31 7.31
C ARG A 93 6.27 18.53 8.07
N ARG A 94 6.92 18.34 9.20
CA ARG A 94 7.56 19.42 9.97
C ARG A 94 8.72 20.08 9.21
N GLU A 95 9.43 19.29 8.40
CA GLU A 95 10.51 19.77 7.52
C GLU A 95 9.97 20.43 6.23
N GLY A 96 8.65 20.51 6.05
CA GLY A 96 8.03 21.08 4.85
C GLY A 96 8.18 20.21 3.60
N VAL A 97 8.64 18.97 3.74
CA VAL A 97 8.89 18.03 2.65
C VAL A 97 7.61 17.25 2.30
N ARG A 98 7.13 17.39 1.07
CA ARG A 98 5.98 16.62 0.59
C ARG A 98 6.39 15.20 0.20
N SER A 99 5.48 14.26 0.44
CA SER A 99 5.79 12.84 0.29
C SER A 99 4.64 12.03 -0.31
N LEU A 100 5.02 10.96 -1.02
CA LEU A 100 4.15 9.86 -1.45
C LEU A 100 4.66 8.57 -0.81
N PHE A 101 3.83 7.90 -0.01
CA PHE A 101 4.18 6.59 0.55
C PHE A 101 3.29 5.48 -0.03
N GLY A 102 3.94 4.41 -0.53
CA GLY A 102 3.29 3.20 -1.00
C GLY A 102 3.08 2.18 0.13
N TYR A 103 1.86 1.64 0.21
CA TYR A 103 1.44 0.61 1.15
C TYR A 103 0.97 -0.63 0.38
N ILE A 104 1.72 -1.72 0.47
CA ILE A 104 1.28 -3.00 -0.08
C ILE A 104 0.33 -3.63 0.94
N ALA A 105 -0.98 -3.63 0.66
CA ALA A 105 -2.02 -3.86 1.67
C ALA A 105 -2.88 -5.12 1.44
N ASP A 106 -2.53 -5.97 0.48
CA ASP A 106 -3.35 -7.09 0.02
C ASP A 106 -3.08 -8.44 0.72
N GLN A 107 -2.09 -8.54 1.58
CA GLN A 107 -1.81 -9.78 2.34
C GLN A 107 -2.66 -9.85 3.63
N GLY A 108 -2.95 -11.08 4.06
CA GLY A 108 -3.75 -11.35 5.26
C GLY A 108 -3.06 -10.90 6.56
N PRO A 109 -3.81 -10.33 7.51
CA PRO A 109 -3.33 -10.04 8.85
C PRO A 109 -3.07 -11.32 9.67
N ARG A 110 -2.39 -11.16 10.81
CA ARG A 110 -2.44 -12.17 11.88
C ARG A 110 -3.75 -11.99 12.66
N ASP A 111 -4.23 -13.05 13.31
CA ASP A 111 -5.52 -13.07 13.99
C ASP A 111 -5.79 -11.86 14.88
N ALA A 112 -4.88 -11.53 15.78
CA ALA A 112 -4.99 -10.37 16.67
C ALA A 112 -5.07 -8.99 15.96
N ASN A 113 -4.95 -8.95 14.63
CA ASN A 113 -5.02 -7.73 13.83
C ASN A 113 -6.07 -7.80 12.70
N THR A 114 -6.98 -8.78 12.77
CA THR A 114 -8.04 -8.96 11.78
C THR A 114 -9.31 -8.25 12.22
N HIS A 115 -9.35 -6.93 12.05
CA HIS A 115 -10.48 -6.11 12.49
C HIS A 115 -11.58 -5.91 11.43
N LEU A 116 -11.34 -6.37 10.22
CA LEU A 116 -12.27 -6.23 9.11
C LEU A 116 -12.27 -7.49 8.26
N TRP A 117 -13.46 -7.96 7.95
CA TRP A 117 -13.71 -8.99 6.95
C TRP A 117 -14.50 -8.38 5.80
N LEU A 118 -14.16 -8.74 4.57
CA LEU A 118 -14.85 -8.28 3.36
C LEU A 118 -14.78 -9.33 2.26
N PRO A 119 -15.74 -9.32 1.31
CA PRO A 119 -15.67 -10.16 0.12
C PRO A 119 -14.48 -9.76 -0.76
N PHE A 120 -13.65 -10.73 -1.14
CA PHE A 120 -12.54 -10.53 -2.06
C PHE A 120 -12.28 -11.83 -2.84
N LEU A 121 -12.37 -11.80 -4.17
CA LEU A 121 -12.22 -12.95 -5.07
C LEU A 121 -13.12 -14.13 -4.67
N ASN A 122 -14.38 -13.84 -4.36
CA ASN A 122 -15.42 -14.79 -3.93
C ASN A 122 -15.18 -15.45 -2.55
N HIS A 123 -14.26 -14.93 -1.75
CA HIS A 123 -14.01 -15.41 -0.39
C HIS A 123 -14.24 -14.30 0.62
N ASP A 124 -14.78 -14.66 1.80
CA ASP A 124 -14.75 -13.77 2.95
C ASP A 124 -13.31 -13.68 3.47
N THR A 125 -12.75 -12.47 3.45
CA THR A 125 -11.31 -12.25 3.57
C THR A 125 -11.00 -11.28 4.70
N GLY A 126 -10.20 -11.73 5.67
CA GLY A 126 -9.65 -10.87 6.71
C GLY A 126 -8.57 -9.92 6.16
N VAL A 127 -8.70 -8.62 6.42
CA VAL A 127 -7.83 -7.59 5.83
C VAL A 127 -7.22 -6.65 6.85
N PHE A 128 -6.07 -6.05 6.51
CA PHE A 128 -5.44 -5.00 7.31
C PHE A 128 -6.15 -3.66 7.14
N THR A 129 -6.42 -2.99 8.26
CA THR A 129 -6.96 -1.61 8.29
C THR A 129 -5.94 -0.58 8.79
N GLY A 130 -4.76 -1.01 9.20
CA GLY A 130 -3.75 -0.13 9.80
C GLY A 130 -3.24 0.97 8.89
N SER A 131 -3.10 0.70 7.59
CA SER A 131 -2.73 1.71 6.59
C SER A 131 -3.79 2.82 6.48
N GLU A 132 -5.07 2.45 6.44
CA GLU A 132 -6.17 3.43 6.40
C GLU A 132 -6.13 4.39 7.60
N ARG A 133 -5.92 3.86 8.81
CA ARG A 133 -5.82 4.70 10.02
C ARG A 133 -4.68 5.73 9.93
N ILE A 134 -3.52 5.33 9.40
CA ILE A 134 -2.38 6.23 9.21
C ILE A 134 -2.71 7.29 8.17
N MET A 135 -3.27 6.91 7.03
CA MET A 135 -3.64 7.81 5.93
C MET A 135 -4.66 8.85 6.38
N ARG A 136 -5.67 8.45 7.16
CA ARG A 136 -6.66 9.36 7.76
C ARG A 136 -6.01 10.33 8.75
N LYS A 137 -5.18 9.82 9.66
CA LYS A 137 -4.47 10.66 10.64
C LYS A 137 -3.58 11.70 9.97
N MET A 138 -2.97 11.35 8.85
CA MET A 138 -2.13 12.26 8.08
C MET A 138 -2.92 13.09 7.06
N ASN A 139 -4.22 12.88 6.90
CA ASN A 139 -5.07 13.54 5.90
C ASN A 139 -4.47 13.48 4.48
N ASN A 140 -4.02 12.28 4.08
CA ASN A 140 -3.41 12.08 2.77
C ASN A 140 -4.44 12.08 1.64
N ALA A 141 -4.06 12.55 0.45
CA ALA A 141 -4.73 12.18 -0.79
C ALA A 141 -4.39 10.72 -1.11
N ILE A 142 -5.40 9.89 -1.35
CA ILE A 142 -5.25 8.44 -1.43
C ILE A 142 -5.53 7.94 -2.84
N TYR A 143 -4.58 7.15 -3.36
CA TYR A 143 -4.62 6.58 -4.70
C TYR A 143 -4.51 5.05 -4.62
N TYR A 144 -5.20 4.37 -5.53
CA TYR A 144 -4.88 3.00 -5.90
C TYR A 144 -3.80 3.04 -6.97
N VAL A 145 -2.71 2.33 -6.76
CA VAL A 145 -1.60 2.27 -7.73
C VAL A 145 -1.67 0.93 -8.46
N GLU A 146 -2.10 0.98 -9.71
CA GLU A 146 -2.19 -0.16 -10.59
C GLU A 146 -0.91 -0.32 -11.40
N MET A 147 -0.30 -1.50 -11.36
CA MET A 147 0.80 -1.86 -12.24
C MET A 147 0.29 -2.72 -13.39
N SER A 148 0.61 -2.37 -14.63
CA SER A 148 0.31 -3.17 -15.81
C SER A 148 1.55 -3.42 -16.66
N ARG A 149 1.50 -4.46 -17.51
CA ARG A 149 2.60 -4.83 -18.43
C ARG A 149 2.08 -4.85 -19.87
N PRO A 150 2.16 -3.72 -20.61
CA PRO A 150 1.74 -3.66 -22.00
C PRO A 150 2.54 -4.60 -22.92
N GLN A 151 3.83 -4.79 -22.64
CA GLN A 151 4.68 -5.78 -23.32
C GLN A 151 5.82 -6.23 -22.40
N ARG A 152 6.51 -7.31 -22.78
CA ARG A 152 7.62 -7.85 -21.99
C ARG A 152 8.71 -6.80 -21.76
N GLY A 153 9.05 -6.55 -20.48
CA GLY A 153 10.07 -5.58 -20.07
C GLY A 153 9.62 -4.11 -20.03
N TYR A 154 8.32 -3.84 -20.31
CA TYR A 154 7.73 -2.50 -20.22
C TYR A 154 6.52 -2.52 -19.30
N TYR A 155 6.45 -1.52 -18.43
CA TYR A 155 5.43 -1.43 -17.38
C TYR A 155 4.78 -0.05 -17.36
N THR A 156 3.56 -0.02 -16.88
CA THR A 156 2.84 1.23 -16.61
C THR A 156 2.33 1.22 -15.18
N ALA A 157 2.68 2.24 -14.41
CA ALA A 157 2.10 2.52 -13.10
C ALA A 157 1.04 3.61 -13.25
N THR A 158 -0.22 3.28 -12.96
CA THR A 158 -1.35 4.22 -13.06
C THR A 158 -1.87 4.56 -11.67
N PHE A 159 -1.98 5.84 -11.37
CA PHE A 159 -2.55 6.36 -10.13
C PHE A 159 -4.03 6.65 -10.32
N HIS A 160 -4.90 5.85 -9.69
CA HIS A 160 -6.35 6.06 -9.66
C HIS A 160 -6.71 6.72 -8.33
N LEU A 161 -7.27 7.92 -8.38
CA LEU A 161 -7.71 8.62 -7.17
C LEU A 161 -8.83 7.85 -6.47
N ILE A 162 -8.64 7.54 -5.18
CA ILE A 162 -9.70 7.03 -4.31
C ILE A 162 -10.41 8.21 -3.63
N THR A 163 -9.65 9.11 -3.02
CA THR A 163 -10.16 10.35 -2.42
C THR A 163 -9.01 11.28 -2.03
N HIS A 164 -9.25 12.56 -2.04
CA HIS A 164 -8.38 13.56 -1.41
C HIS A 164 -8.91 14.03 -0.04
N GLU A 165 -10.10 13.55 0.36
CA GLU A 165 -10.75 13.84 1.65
C GLU A 165 -10.98 12.54 2.44
N PRO A 166 -9.93 11.90 2.99
CA PRO A 166 -10.06 10.58 3.60
C PRO A 166 -10.96 10.58 4.84
N ASN A 167 -11.07 11.72 5.53
CA ASN A 167 -11.84 11.84 6.75
C ASN A 167 -13.34 12.09 6.50
N SER A 168 -13.76 12.39 5.27
CA SER A 168 -15.18 12.48 4.89
C SER A 168 -15.83 11.11 4.68
N LEU A 169 -15.02 10.06 4.50
CA LEU A 169 -15.51 8.71 4.24
C LEU A 169 -15.80 7.96 5.55
N PRO A 170 -16.76 7.02 5.56
CA PRO A 170 -16.96 6.09 6.68
C PRO A 170 -15.69 5.30 7.03
N GLU A 171 -15.61 4.80 8.25
CA GLU A 171 -14.50 3.93 8.67
C GLU A 171 -14.41 2.66 7.82
N ASN A 172 -13.19 2.27 7.47
CA ASN A 172 -12.86 1.12 6.61
C ASN A 172 -13.31 1.25 5.15
N GLU A 173 -13.90 2.36 4.73
CA GLU A 173 -14.34 2.56 3.35
C GLU A 173 -13.15 2.65 2.38
N LEU A 174 -12.04 3.23 2.78
CA LEU A 174 -10.82 3.27 1.95
C LEU A 174 -10.29 1.85 1.67
N THR A 175 -10.28 1.02 2.69
CA THR A 175 -9.88 -0.38 2.57
C THR A 175 -10.83 -1.14 1.64
N ARG A 176 -12.15 -0.94 1.76
CA ARG A 176 -13.14 -1.56 0.86
C ARG A 176 -12.95 -1.14 -0.59
N ARG A 177 -12.78 0.15 -0.85
CA ARG A 177 -12.54 0.68 -2.21
C ARG A 177 -11.24 0.15 -2.81
N PHE A 178 -10.18 0.07 -2.02
CA PHE A 178 -8.92 -0.51 -2.46
C PHE A 178 -9.09 -1.96 -2.90
N PHE A 179 -9.73 -2.81 -2.07
CA PHE A 179 -9.92 -4.22 -2.41
C PHE A 179 -10.84 -4.41 -3.63
N ALA A 180 -11.87 -3.58 -3.80
CA ALA A 180 -12.72 -3.61 -4.99
C ALA A 180 -11.94 -3.25 -6.28
N LEU A 181 -11.08 -2.24 -6.23
CA LEU A 181 -10.22 -1.85 -7.37
C LEU A 181 -9.18 -2.94 -7.68
N LEU A 182 -8.54 -3.48 -6.65
CA LEU A 182 -7.57 -4.56 -6.80
C LEU A 182 -8.22 -5.82 -7.38
N GLU A 183 -9.40 -6.21 -6.90
CA GLU A 183 -10.15 -7.34 -7.44
C GLU A 183 -10.49 -7.14 -8.92
N LYS A 184 -10.96 -5.96 -9.31
CA LYS A 184 -11.22 -5.63 -10.72
C LYS A 184 -9.96 -5.79 -11.57
N THR A 185 -8.80 -5.35 -11.07
CA THR A 185 -7.51 -5.50 -11.75
C THR A 185 -7.13 -6.97 -11.90
N ILE A 186 -7.24 -7.76 -10.81
CA ILE A 186 -6.91 -9.20 -10.81
C ILE A 186 -7.84 -9.96 -11.77
N ARG A 187 -9.16 -9.72 -11.75
CA ARG A 187 -10.12 -10.39 -12.63
C ARG A 187 -9.86 -10.12 -14.11
N ARG A 188 -9.30 -8.95 -14.44
CA ARG A 188 -8.93 -8.59 -15.83
C ARG A 188 -7.70 -9.37 -16.32
N GLN A 189 -6.68 -9.59 -15.49
CA GLN A 189 -5.45 -10.31 -15.82
C GLN A 189 -4.94 -11.08 -14.58
N PRO A 190 -5.54 -12.24 -14.27
CA PRO A 190 -5.27 -12.96 -13.03
C PRO A 190 -3.85 -13.56 -12.95
N GLU A 191 -3.20 -13.79 -14.07
CA GLU A 191 -1.85 -14.36 -14.15
C GLU A 191 -0.77 -13.49 -13.51
N TYR A 192 -1.02 -12.20 -13.28
CA TYR A 192 -0.06 -11.28 -12.67
C TYR A 192 -0.19 -11.16 -11.16
N TYR A 193 -1.18 -11.81 -10.55
CA TYR A 193 -1.35 -11.72 -9.10
C TYR A 193 -0.47 -12.75 -8.36
N LEU A 194 0.00 -12.38 -7.18
CA LEU A 194 0.82 -13.27 -6.33
C LEU A 194 -0.07 -14.34 -5.65
N TRP A 195 -0.39 -15.41 -6.38
CA TRP A 195 -1.23 -16.52 -5.89
C TRP A 195 -0.52 -17.40 -4.87
N THR A 196 0.80 -17.38 -4.78
CA THR A 196 1.59 -18.21 -3.84
C THR A 196 1.41 -17.79 -2.37
N HIS A 197 0.85 -16.61 -2.11
CA HIS A 197 0.47 -16.21 -0.75
C HIS A 197 -0.81 -16.91 -0.33
N ASN A 198 -0.76 -17.77 0.69
CA ASN A 198 -1.95 -18.42 1.25
C ASN A 198 -2.79 -17.44 2.06
N ARG A 199 -3.61 -16.63 1.35
CA ARG A 199 -4.39 -15.53 1.92
C ARG A 199 -5.55 -16.03 2.77
N TRP A 200 -6.18 -17.13 2.37
CA TRP A 200 -7.34 -17.73 3.01
C TRP A 200 -7.02 -18.94 3.87
N LYS A 201 -5.81 -19.01 4.40
CA LYS A 201 -5.41 -20.11 5.29
C LYS A 201 -6.24 -20.18 6.59
N ARG A 202 -6.97 -19.12 6.90
CA ARG A 202 -7.91 -19.00 8.02
C ARG A 202 -9.22 -18.44 7.52
N THR A 203 -10.30 -19.14 7.85
CA THR A 203 -11.65 -18.71 7.52
C THR A 203 -12.20 -17.80 8.62
N HIS A 204 -13.21 -17.01 8.28
CA HIS A 204 -13.92 -16.17 9.25
C HIS A 204 -14.60 -17.02 10.34
N GLU A 205 -15.11 -18.17 9.95
CA GLU A 205 -15.71 -19.16 10.88
C GLU A 205 -14.69 -19.66 11.91
N GLU A 206 -13.48 -20.08 11.46
CA GLU A 206 -12.40 -20.49 12.36
C GLU A 206 -11.95 -19.35 13.27
N PHE A 207 -11.88 -18.12 12.73
CA PHE A 207 -11.58 -16.96 13.53
C PHE A 207 -12.60 -16.75 14.65
N ASN A 208 -13.91 -16.80 14.34
CA ASN A 208 -14.99 -16.62 15.32
C ASN A 208 -15.07 -17.73 16.38
N ARG A 209 -14.55 -18.92 16.09
CA ARG A 209 -14.41 -20.00 17.09
C ARG A 209 -13.28 -19.74 18.09
N LEU A 210 -12.25 -19.02 17.70
CA LEU A 210 -11.02 -18.85 18.47
C LEU A 210 -10.90 -17.47 19.12
N TYR A 211 -11.56 -16.46 18.55
CA TYR A 211 -11.41 -15.06 18.94
C TYR A 211 -12.75 -14.35 19.00
N ARG A 212 -12.83 -13.33 19.87
CA ARG A 212 -13.95 -12.38 19.94
C ARG A 212 -13.40 -10.95 19.95
N THR A 213 -14.22 -10.00 19.55
CA THR A 213 -13.87 -8.58 19.60
C THR A 213 -14.55 -7.94 20.80
N GLU A 214 -13.75 -7.40 21.72
CA GLU A 214 -14.23 -6.62 22.87
C GLU A 214 -13.53 -5.26 22.91
N ASN A 215 -14.30 -4.18 22.97
CA ASN A 215 -13.80 -2.80 23.00
C ASN A 215 -12.75 -2.51 21.89
N GLY A 216 -12.99 -3.04 20.67
CA GLY A 216 -12.08 -2.90 19.52
C GLY A 216 -10.79 -3.73 19.61
N LYS A 217 -10.64 -4.58 20.61
CA LYS A 217 -9.52 -5.54 20.75
C LYS A 217 -9.96 -6.95 20.41
N ILE A 218 -9.10 -7.69 19.75
CA ILE A 218 -9.31 -9.11 19.44
C ILE A 218 -8.66 -9.92 20.56
N ILE A 219 -9.47 -10.71 21.26
CA ILE A 219 -9.04 -11.55 22.38
C ILE A 219 -9.39 -13.02 22.11
N PRO A 220 -8.55 -13.97 22.52
CA PRO A 220 -8.89 -15.40 22.46
C PRO A 220 -10.11 -15.73 23.32
N ILE A 221 -10.95 -16.67 22.87
CA ILE A 221 -12.15 -17.10 23.61
C ILE A 221 -11.78 -17.96 24.83
N ASN A 222 -10.66 -18.70 24.73
CA ASN A 222 -10.21 -19.66 25.76
C ASN A 222 -8.98 -19.15 26.54
N SER A 223 -8.85 -17.85 26.75
CA SER A 223 -7.78 -17.25 27.56
C SER A 223 -8.28 -16.90 28.94
#